data_e3e5896a5421c5322b9d52a8c5145563
#
_entry.id   e3e5896a5421c5322b9d52a8c5145563
#
_cell.length_a   1.000
_cell.length_b   1.000
_cell.length_c   1.000
_cell.angle_alpha   90.00
_cell.angle_beta   90.00
_cell.angle_gamma   90.00
#
_symmetry.space_group_name_H-M   'P 1'
#
loop_
_entity.id
_entity.type
_entity.pdbx_description
1 polymer ?
#
loop_
_entity_poly.entity_id
_entity_poly.type
_entity_poly.pdbx_seq_one_letter_code
_entity_poly.pdbx_strand_id
1 'polypeptide(L)'
;MKAPLALLSLITTSLFAASPFTTEEFNTAINTSRWFIYDYETGEFTAPDWNEVDGGANPEASTIFTAGNGVSFLANEASSLGTFTGDFYGAGIEGLDCDIFAEDASLIQSVEFFLLHDGVFYFSDPLTLNNDGWSLLQYSFTTDPWYTIEDGIFVDALITDEILSDLSQIGVDFFPFAVDDAIGSRVGLDNFTLIGHVPTTPLEIAKENANDLALSFSRKDSFSYTIEANEELTRDGWNPLSPETTDLWGTEPFKTTIPRSVRQFFRLMIRPLYYAVPDIGA
;
A
#
# COMPACT_ATOMS: atom_id res chain seq x y z
N MET A 1 -17.56 3.05 54.93
CA MET A 1 -17.98 2.72 53.56
C MET A 1 -16.89 3.19 52.62
N LYS A 2 -16.16 2.26 51.98
CA LYS A 2 -15.15 2.57 50.98
C LYS A 2 -15.79 2.37 49.63
N ALA A 3 -15.88 3.41 48.83
CA ALA A 3 -16.36 3.33 47.44
C ALA A 3 -15.30 2.61 46.57
N PRO A 4 -15.69 1.69 45.69
CA PRO A 4 -14.76 1.09 44.76
C PRO A 4 -14.37 2.11 43.70
N LEU A 5 -13.07 2.34 43.55
CA LEU A 5 -12.50 3.06 42.44
C LEU A 5 -12.72 2.19 41.16
N ALA A 6 -13.65 2.57 40.31
CA ALA A 6 -13.78 1.99 38.99
C ALA A 6 -12.58 2.42 38.17
N LEU A 7 -11.69 1.47 37.89
CA LEU A 7 -10.59 1.63 36.95
C LEU A 7 -11.21 1.75 35.53
N LEU A 8 -11.32 2.97 35.03
CA LEU A 8 -11.72 3.23 33.64
C LEU A 8 -10.52 2.82 32.78
N SER A 9 -10.55 1.61 32.26
CA SER A 9 -9.65 1.18 31.21
C SER A 9 -9.96 2.04 29.98
N LEU A 10 -9.15 3.08 29.73
CA LEU A 10 -9.12 3.72 28.41
C LEU A 10 -8.58 2.67 27.43
N ILE A 11 -9.47 2.08 26.68
CA ILE A 11 -9.11 1.41 25.43
C ILE A 11 -8.73 2.55 24.49
N THR A 12 -7.46 2.86 24.39
CA THR A 12 -6.92 3.64 23.27
C THR A 12 -7.01 2.73 22.05
N THR A 13 -8.15 2.75 21.37
CA THR A 13 -8.16 2.29 19.97
C THR A 13 -7.16 3.19 19.25
N SER A 14 -6.14 2.59 18.63
CA SER A 14 -5.25 3.32 17.73
C SER A 14 -6.13 4.11 16.77
N LEU A 15 -5.95 5.43 16.72
CA LEU A 15 -6.71 6.31 15.82
C LEU A 15 -6.40 6.00 14.35
N PHE A 16 -5.34 5.23 14.11
CA PHE A 16 -4.87 4.81 12.80
C PHE A 16 -4.63 3.30 12.86
N ALA A 17 -5.41 2.55 12.12
CA ALA A 17 -5.18 1.13 11.86
C ALA A 17 -4.79 0.98 10.40
N ALA A 18 -4.00 -0.03 10.08
CA ALA A 18 -3.69 -0.39 8.70
C ALA A 18 -5.00 -0.52 7.90
N SER A 19 -5.03 0.11 6.73
CA SER A 19 -6.20 0.14 5.86
C SER A 19 -5.77 -0.09 4.41
N PRO A 20 -6.51 -0.87 3.62
CA PRO A 20 -6.19 -1.06 2.22
C PRO A 20 -6.21 0.28 1.48
N PHE A 21 -5.32 0.42 0.50
CA PHE A 21 -5.09 1.62 -0.32
C PHE A 21 -4.61 2.85 0.46
N THR A 22 -4.10 2.66 1.68
CA THR A 22 -3.34 3.70 2.38
C THR A 22 -2.00 3.87 1.68
N THR A 23 -1.67 5.10 1.31
CA THR A 23 -0.42 5.46 0.64
C THR A 23 0.34 6.51 1.44
N GLU A 24 1.62 6.28 1.68
CA GLU A 24 2.56 7.30 2.15
C GLU A 24 3.25 7.93 0.94
N GLU A 25 2.91 9.17 0.67
CA GLU A 25 3.38 9.90 -0.52
C GLU A 25 4.64 10.76 -0.25
N PHE A 26 5.10 10.82 1.00
CA PHE A 26 6.26 11.63 1.43
C PHE A 26 6.27 13.07 0.92
N ASN A 27 5.09 13.64 0.67
CA ASN A 27 4.93 14.99 0.10
C ASN A 27 5.46 16.11 1.00
N THR A 28 5.73 15.83 2.26
CA THR A 28 6.27 16.79 3.23
C THR A 28 7.32 16.14 4.12
N ALA A 29 8.23 16.94 4.67
CA ALA A 29 9.22 16.46 5.64
C ALA A 29 8.59 15.82 6.90
N ILE A 30 7.34 16.14 7.22
CA ILE A 30 6.62 15.54 8.36
C ILE A 30 6.29 14.07 8.08
N ASN A 31 5.99 13.71 6.83
CA ASN A 31 5.65 12.34 6.46
C ASN A 31 6.82 11.37 6.67
N THR A 32 8.05 11.84 6.52
CA THR A 32 9.24 11.02 6.80
C THR A 32 9.33 10.60 8.27
N SER A 33 8.71 11.33 9.21
CA SER A 33 8.75 11.01 10.65
C SER A 33 8.04 9.71 11.03
N ARG A 34 7.25 9.13 10.13
CA ARG A 34 6.59 7.83 10.33
C ARG A 34 7.49 6.66 9.99
N TRP A 35 8.64 6.94 9.42
CA TRP A 35 9.59 5.96 8.94
C TRP A 35 10.93 6.14 9.62
N PHE A 36 11.68 5.05 9.73
CA PHE A 36 13.06 5.04 10.17
C PHE A 36 13.95 4.50 9.06
N ILE A 37 15.20 4.93 9.06
CA ILE A 37 16.29 4.26 8.39
C ILE A 37 17.01 3.42 9.44
N TYR A 38 17.16 2.14 9.16
CA TYR A 38 18.06 1.28 9.89
C TYR A 38 19.30 1.03 9.05
N ASP A 39 20.45 1.35 9.59
CA ASP A 39 21.75 1.13 8.96
C ASP A 39 22.34 -0.17 9.49
N TYR A 40 22.54 -1.14 8.60
CA TYR A 40 23.06 -2.46 8.98
C TYR A 40 24.53 -2.45 9.40
N GLU A 41 25.31 -1.43 9.01
CA GLU A 41 26.71 -1.29 9.43
C GLU A 41 26.83 -0.79 10.86
N THR A 42 26.10 0.27 11.18
CA THR A 42 26.18 0.92 12.50
C THR A 42 25.19 0.33 13.50
N GLY A 43 24.12 -0.28 13.05
CA GLY A 43 23.00 -0.74 13.86
C GLY A 43 22.16 0.41 14.43
N GLU A 44 22.24 1.59 13.85
CA GLU A 44 21.55 2.79 14.30
C GLU A 44 20.25 3.02 13.53
N PHE A 45 19.28 3.62 14.24
CA PHE A 45 18.04 4.12 13.65
C PHE A 45 18.13 5.64 13.50
N THR A 46 17.85 6.13 12.31
CA THR A 46 17.81 7.56 11.99
C THR A 46 16.49 7.90 11.30
N ALA A 47 16.12 9.19 11.27
CA ALA A 47 15.02 9.62 10.43
C ALA A 47 15.50 9.67 8.96
N PRO A 48 14.66 9.32 7.98
CA PRO A 48 14.96 9.56 6.58
C PRO A 48 15.13 11.07 6.31
N ASP A 49 16.00 11.41 5.38
CA ASP A 49 16.05 12.72 4.81
C ASP A 49 14.84 12.92 3.88
N TRP A 50 14.25 14.10 3.92
CA TRP A 50 13.25 14.48 2.93
C TRP A 50 13.93 15.25 1.80
N ASN A 51 13.81 14.77 0.58
CA ASN A 51 14.38 15.41 -0.59
C ASN A 51 13.31 15.74 -1.62
N GLU A 52 13.45 16.91 -2.23
CA GLU A 52 12.75 17.27 -3.45
C GLU A 52 13.64 16.87 -4.63
N VAL A 53 13.31 15.75 -5.29
CA VAL A 53 13.97 15.36 -6.53
C VAL A 53 13.41 16.20 -7.68
N ASP A 54 14.25 16.64 -8.60
CA ASP A 54 13.86 17.38 -9.80
C ASP A 54 13.03 18.65 -9.55
N GLY A 55 13.38 19.40 -8.49
CA GLY A 55 12.72 20.66 -8.19
C GLY A 55 11.35 20.55 -7.54
N GLY A 56 11.10 19.49 -6.78
CA GLY A 56 9.90 19.28 -5.99
C GLY A 56 8.78 18.54 -6.74
N ALA A 57 9.08 17.97 -7.91
CA ALA A 57 8.09 17.23 -8.68
C ALA A 57 7.80 15.83 -8.09
N ASN A 58 8.78 15.23 -7.42
CA ASN A 58 8.67 13.93 -6.76
C ASN A 58 9.44 13.97 -5.43
N PRO A 59 8.82 14.43 -4.33
CA PRO A 59 9.43 14.35 -3.00
C PRO A 59 9.58 12.88 -2.58
N GLU A 60 10.62 12.59 -1.80
CA GLU A 60 10.93 11.24 -1.35
C GLU A 60 11.45 11.23 0.08
N ALA A 61 11.25 10.12 0.79
CA ALA A 61 12.09 9.76 1.92
C ALA A 61 13.38 9.15 1.39
N SER A 62 14.54 9.66 1.76
CA SER A 62 15.80 9.18 1.23
C SER A 62 16.89 9.04 2.28
N THR A 63 17.94 8.33 1.93
CA THR A 63 19.19 8.26 2.67
C THR A 63 20.34 8.02 1.72
N ILE A 64 21.57 8.33 2.19
CA ILE A 64 22.80 7.92 1.50
C ILE A 64 23.32 6.68 2.22
N PHE A 65 23.45 5.57 1.52
CA PHE A 65 24.12 4.41 2.06
C PHE A 65 25.57 4.37 1.58
N THR A 66 26.44 3.89 2.45
CA THR A 66 27.81 3.57 2.09
C THR A 66 27.93 2.08 1.79
N ALA A 67 28.77 1.72 0.84
CA ALA A 67 28.96 0.33 0.46
C ALA A 67 29.34 -0.53 1.68
N GLY A 68 28.69 -1.68 1.81
CA GLY A 68 28.99 -2.67 2.84
C GLY A 68 27.77 -3.43 3.34
N ASN A 69 26.85 -2.80 4.04
CA ASN A 69 25.83 -3.55 4.79
C ASN A 69 24.38 -3.27 4.45
N GLY A 70 24.10 -2.28 3.63
CA GLY A 70 22.72 -1.94 3.27
C GLY A 70 21.97 -1.08 4.29
N VAL A 71 20.76 -0.68 3.89
CA VAL A 71 19.86 0.13 4.71
C VAL A 71 18.42 -0.35 4.54
N SER A 72 17.62 -0.20 5.60
CA SER A 72 16.19 -0.44 5.58
C SER A 72 15.42 0.86 5.77
N PHE A 73 14.42 1.10 4.96
CA PHE A 73 13.32 2.01 5.28
C PHE A 73 12.24 1.21 5.98
N LEU A 74 11.91 1.57 7.21
CA LEU A 74 10.95 0.79 7.98
C LEU A 74 9.93 1.64 8.73
N ALA A 75 8.72 1.11 8.82
CA ALA A 75 7.66 1.60 9.69
C ALA A 75 7.32 0.55 10.76
N ASN A 76 7.13 1.01 11.99
CA ASN A 76 6.67 0.18 13.10
C ASN A 76 5.48 0.85 13.80
N GLU A 77 4.90 0.19 14.82
CA GLU A 77 3.75 0.74 15.54
C GLU A 77 4.04 2.13 16.13
N ALA A 78 5.23 2.32 16.68
CA ALA A 78 5.59 3.57 17.35
C ALA A 78 5.78 4.74 16.36
N SER A 79 6.39 4.49 15.20
CA SER A 79 6.60 5.52 14.18
C SER A 79 5.35 5.82 13.37
N SER A 80 4.64 4.79 12.91
CA SER A 80 3.48 4.94 12.03
C SER A 80 2.15 5.08 12.78
N LEU A 81 2.15 4.99 14.11
CA LEU A 81 0.96 4.96 14.95
C LEU A 81 -0.04 3.85 14.54
N GLY A 82 0.49 2.73 14.02
CA GLY A 82 -0.30 1.61 13.55
C GLY A 82 -0.80 1.73 12.10
N THR A 83 -0.47 2.80 11.38
CA THR A 83 -0.92 2.98 9.98
C THR A 83 -0.39 1.90 9.05
N PHE A 84 0.85 1.46 9.27
CA PHE A 84 1.56 0.48 8.44
C PHE A 84 1.90 -0.82 9.19
N THR A 85 1.20 -1.11 10.27
CA THR A 85 1.42 -2.32 11.10
C THR A 85 0.10 -2.84 11.65
N GLY A 86 0.12 -4.01 12.29
CA GLY A 86 -1.04 -4.63 12.94
C GLY A 86 -1.76 -5.64 12.06
N ASP A 87 -3.09 -5.65 12.09
CA ASP A 87 -3.92 -6.67 11.46
C ASP A 87 -4.18 -6.39 9.97
N PHE A 88 -3.25 -6.79 9.12
CA PHE A 88 -3.39 -6.70 7.65
C PHE A 88 -4.44 -7.68 7.12
N TYR A 89 -4.53 -8.88 7.71
CA TYR A 89 -5.51 -9.88 7.30
C TYR A 89 -6.94 -9.39 7.54
N GLY A 90 -7.24 -8.94 8.75
CA GLY A 90 -8.56 -8.40 9.09
C GLY A 90 -8.90 -7.12 8.32
N ALA A 91 -7.90 -6.32 7.95
CA ALA A 91 -8.06 -5.16 7.11
C ALA A 91 -8.27 -5.49 5.62
N GLY A 92 -7.96 -6.72 5.18
CA GLY A 92 -8.06 -7.13 3.77
C GLY A 92 -6.92 -6.59 2.90
N ILE A 93 -5.73 -6.42 3.47
CA ILE A 93 -4.52 -6.02 2.73
C ILE A 93 -3.91 -7.29 2.14
N GLU A 94 -3.65 -7.28 0.83
CA GLU A 94 -3.20 -8.44 0.05
C GLU A 94 -1.78 -8.29 -0.50
N GLY A 95 -1.17 -7.12 -0.34
CA GLY A 95 0.17 -6.85 -0.87
C GLY A 95 0.67 -5.45 -0.56
N LEU A 96 1.84 -5.17 -1.08
CA LEU A 96 2.56 -3.90 -0.94
C LEU A 96 3.01 -3.41 -2.32
N ASP A 97 3.03 -2.11 -2.54
CA ASP A 97 3.79 -1.48 -3.61
C ASP A 97 4.46 -0.19 -3.14
N CYS A 98 5.50 0.21 -3.84
CA CYS A 98 6.14 1.50 -3.67
C CYS A 98 7.00 1.86 -4.89
N ASP A 99 7.24 3.14 -5.06
CA ASP A 99 8.29 3.64 -5.95
C ASP A 99 9.62 3.70 -5.18
N ILE A 100 10.66 3.08 -5.73
CA ILE A 100 12.01 3.08 -5.18
C ILE A 100 12.94 3.87 -6.08
N PHE A 101 13.80 4.68 -5.48
CA PHE A 101 14.80 5.48 -6.17
C PHE A 101 16.21 4.95 -5.92
N ALA A 102 17.01 4.88 -6.96
CA ALA A 102 18.44 4.62 -6.88
C ALA A 102 19.20 5.63 -7.73
N GLU A 103 20.12 6.38 -7.10
CA GLU A 103 20.98 7.31 -7.82
C GLU A 103 21.98 6.58 -8.71
N ASP A 104 22.48 5.43 -8.25
CA ASP A 104 23.35 4.52 -9.00
C ASP A 104 22.93 3.07 -8.73
N ALA A 105 22.10 2.51 -9.62
CA ALA A 105 21.60 1.15 -9.52
C ALA A 105 22.72 0.09 -9.58
N SER A 106 23.87 0.40 -10.17
CA SER A 106 24.98 -0.53 -10.26
C SER A 106 25.63 -0.86 -8.91
N LEU A 107 25.39 -0.03 -7.89
CA LEU A 107 25.86 -0.25 -6.52
C LEU A 107 24.89 -1.09 -5.68
N ILE A 108 23.69 -1.35 -6.17
CA ILE A 108 22.63 -2.04 -5.43
C ILE A 108 22.50 -3.47 -5.97
N GLN A 109 22.74 -4.44 -5.10
CA GLN A 109 22.61 -5.85 -5.44
C GLN A 109 21.13 -6.25 -5.54
N SER A 110 20.32 -5.83 -4.55
CA SER A 110 18.90 -6.16 -4.48
C SER A 110 18.13 -5.16 -3.64
N VAL A 111 16.83 -5.08 -3.94
CA VAL A 111 15.83 -4.38 -3.13
C VAL A 111 14.70 -5.34 -2.86
N GLU A 112 14.22 -5.39 -1.61
CA GLU A 112 13.16 -6.31 -1.22
C GLU A 112 12.26 -5.72 -0.14
N PHE A 113 10.99 -6.12 -0.12
CA PHE A 113 10.13 -5.87 1.03
C PHE A 113 10.49 -6.82 2.17
N PHE A 114 10.29 -6.35 3.40
CA PHE A 114 10.28 -7.23 4.55
C PHE A 114 9.05 -7.00 5.44
N LEU A 115 8.68 -8.05 6.16
CA LEU A 115 7.67 -8.08 7.19
C LEU A 115 8.30 -8.61 8.47
N LEU A 116 7.89 -8.11 9.63
CA LEU A 116 8.30 -8.65 10.93
C LEU A 116 7.06 -9.08 11.71
N HIS A 117 6.99 -10.35 12.07
CA HIS A 117 5.98 -10.94 12.92
C HIS A 117 6.64 -11.84 13.98
N ASP A 118 6.31 -11.64 15.26
CA ASP A 118 6.84 -12.42 16.40
C ASP A 118 8.38 -12.57 16.42
N GLY A 119 9.09 -11.54 15.96
CA GLY A 119 10.55 -11.54 15.90
C GLY A 119 11.13 -12.32 14.71
N VAL A 120 10.31 -12.81 13.79
CA VAL A 120 10.71 -13.49 12.57
C VAL A 120 10.55 -12.53 11.39
N PHE A 121 11.62 -12.38 10.60
CA PHE A 121 11.60 -11.62 9.36
C PHE A 121 11.19 -12.50 8.18
N TYR A 122 10.35 -11.92 7.33
CA TYR A 122 9.93 -12.48 6.04
C TYR A 122 10.32 -11.48 4.95
N PHE A 123 10.96 -11.96 3.91
CA PHE A 123 11.48 -11.14 2.80
C PHE A 123 10.80 -11.53 1.50
N SER A 124 10.49 -10.55 0.66
CA SER A 124 10.05 -10.81 -0.71
C SER A 124 11.21 -11.34 -1.57
N ASP A 125 10.91 -11.87 -2.75
CA ASP A 125 11.95 -12.17 -3.73
C ASP A 125 12.68 -10.88 -4.13
N PRO A 126 14.02 -10.90 -4.17
CA PRO A 126 14.79 -9.68 -4.39
C PRO A 126 14.64 -9.13 -5.82
N LEU A 127 14.35 -7.84 -5.92
CA LEU A 127 14.36 -7.11 -7.19
C LEU A 127 15.79 -6.64 -7.50
N THR A 128 16.29 -6.99 -8.68
CA THR A 128 17.52 -6.41 -9.21
C THR A 128 17.22 -5.16 -10.02
N LEU A 129 17.81 -4.03 -9.65
CA LEU A 129 17.67 -2.78 -10.39
C LEU A 129 18.51 -2.80 -11.67
N ASN A 130 17.92 -2.42 -12.78
CA ASN A 130 18.60 -2.42 -14.08
C ASN A 130 18.99 -1.02 -14.56
N ASN A 131 18.41 0.01 -13.97
CA ASN A 131 18.60 1.41 -14.37
C ASN A 131 18.60 2.32 -13.14
N ASP A 132 19.34 3.41 -13.23
CA ASP A 132 19.27 4.52 -12.29
C ASP A 132 17.90 5.20 -12.33
N GLY A 133 17.52 5.82 -11.22
CA GLY A 133 16.26 6.53 -11.08
C GLY A 133 15.16 5.68 -10.44
N TRP A 134 13.92 5.96 -10.81
CA TRP A 134 12.73 5.35 -10.21
C TRP A 134 12.42 3.97 -10.78
N SER A 135 12.03 3.05 -9.91
CA SER A 135 11.54 1.70 -10.23
C SER A 135 10.37 1.35 -9.33
N LEU A 136 9.38 0.61 -9.87
CA LEU A 136 8.27 0.09 -9.08
C LEU A 136 8.66 -1.24 -8.43
N LEU A 137 8.46 -1.34 -7.11
CA LEU A 137 8.52 -2.59 -6.35
C LEU A 137 7.09 -2.94 -5.93
N GLN A 138 6.58 -4.10 -6.34
CA GLN A 138 5.22 -4.55 -6.06
C GLN A 138 5.22 -6.04 -5.74
N TYR A 139 4.54 -6.41 -4.64
CA TYR A 139 4.48 -7.79 -4.16
C TYR A 139 3.13 -8.13 -3.55
N SER A 140 2.65 -9.34 -3.85
CA SER A 140 1.47 -9.94 -3.26
C SER A 140 1.86 -10.91 -2.15
N PHE A 141 1.10 -10.92 -1.06
CA PHE A 141 1.32 -11.87 0.03
C PHE A 141 0.96 -13.32 -0.34
N THR A 142 0.11 -13.51 -1.36
CA THR A 142 -0.45 -14.82 -1.69
C THR A 142 0.08 -15.44 -2.98
N THR A 143 0.55 -14.62 -3.93
CA THR A 143 0.97 -15.09 -5.26
C THR A 143 2.46 -15.02 -5.50
N ASP A 144 3.15 -14.16 -4.77
CA ASP A 144 4.59 -13.98 -4.95
C ASP A 144 5.38 -14.78 -3.90
N PRO A 145 6.62 -15.17 -4.21
CA PRO A 145 7.44 -15.94 -3.29
C PRO A 145 7.94 -15.06 -2.12
N TRP A 146 7.92 -15.66 -0.94
CA TRP A 146 8.46 -15.07 0.29
C TRP A 146 9.44 -16.03 0.93
N TYR A 147 10.37 -15.49 1.69
CA TYR A 147 11.46 -16.22 2.34
C TYR A 147 11.58 -15.81 3.80
N THR A 148 12.09 -16.70 4.63
CA THR A 148 12.57 -16.40 5.98
C THR A 148 14.00 -16.88 6.13
N ILE A 149 14.64 -16.53 7.25
CA ILE A 149 16.03 -16.96 7.53
C ILE A 149 15.99 -18.00 8.63
N GLU A 150 16.43 -19.23 8.31
CA GLU A 150 16.64 -20.31 9.26
C GLU A 150 18.13 -20.70 9.26
N ASP A 151 18.76 -20.66 10.42
CA ASP A 151 20.21 -20.96 10.58
C ASP A 151 21.12 -20.19 9.60
N GLY A 152 20.73 -18.94 9.25
CA GLY A 152 21.47 -18.07 8.33
C GLY A 152 21.27 -18.40 6.84
N ILE A 153 20.26 -19.20 6.50
CA ILE A 153 19.92 -19.58 5.12
C ILE A 153 18.50 -19.10 4.81
N PHE A 154 18.31 -18.52 3.62
CA PHE A 154 16.99 -18.21 3.11
C PHE A 154 16.24 -19.50 2.77
N VAL A 155 15.06 -19.67 3.32
CA VAL A 155 14.14 -20.78 3.05
C VAL A 155 12.78 -20.24 2.61
N ASP A 156 12.10 -20.96 1.73
CA ASP A 156 10.76 -20.59 1.26
C ASP A 156 9.80 -20.44 2.45
N ALA A 157 9.05 -19.37 2.49
CA ALA A 157 8.06 -19.09 3.50
C ALA A 157 6.68 -18.85 2.89
N LEU A 158 5.64 -19.29 3.58
CA LEU A 158 4.27 -18.93 3.25
C LEU A 158 3.82 -17.81 4.17
N ILE A 159 3.36 -16.71 3.60
CA ILE A 159 2.70 -15.65 4.37
C ILE A 159 1.28 -16.12 4.69
N THR A 160 1.06 -16.47 5.95
CA THR A 160 -0.22 -16.99 6.45
C THR A 160 -1.10 -15.88 7.02
N ASP A 161 -2.39 -16.16 7.18
CA ASP A 161 -3.34 -15.25 7.85
C ASP A 161 -2.87 -14.89 9.28
N GLU A 162 -2.21 -15.83 9.98
CA GLU A 162 -1.66 -15.63 11.32
C GLU A 162 -0.53 -14.57 11.28
N ILE A 163 0.41 -14.68 10.33
CA ILE A 163 1.49 -13.70 10.15
C ILE A 163 0.91 -12.32 9.85
N LEU A 164 -0.06 -12.25 8.94
CA LEU A 164 -0.68 -10.99 8.53
C LEU A 164 -1.59 -10.38 9.60
N SER A 165 -2.00 -11.15 10.61
CA SER A 165 -2.91 -10.65 11.66
C SER A 165 -2.22 -9.76 12.70
N ASP A 166 -0.89 -9.76 12.80
CA ASP A 166 -0.14 -8.98 13.79
C ASP A 166 1.28 -8.65 13.33
N LEU A 167 1.38 -7.81 12.30
CA LEU A 167 2.65 -7.31 11.81
C LEU A 167 3.19 -6.19 12.71
N SER A 168 4.38 -6.37 13.24
CA SER A 168 5.04 -5.38 14.11
C SER A 168 5.89 -4.37 13.36
N GLN A 169 6.40 -4.74 12.16
CA GLN A 169 7.14 -3.85 11.26
C GLN A 169 6.93 -4.28 9.81
N ILE A 170 7.05 -3.30 8.93
CA ILE A 170 7.19 -3.50 7.49
C ILE A 170 8.23 -2.53 6.94
N GLY A 171 8.80 -2.85 5.78
CA GLY A 171 9.73 -1.93 5.15
C GLY A 171 10.30 -2.44 3.83
N VAL A 172 11.31 -1.70 3.39
CA VAL A 172 12.07 -1.97 2.16
C VAL A 172 13.54 -1.98 2.49
N ASP A 173 14.21 -3.07 2.14
CA ASP A 173 15.65 -3.24 2.29
C ASP A 173 16.38 -2.97 0.98
N PHE A 174 17.48 -2.23 1.07
CA PHE A 174 18.42 -2.01 -0.01
C PHE A 174 19.76 -2.66 0.36
N PHE A 175 20.17 -3.68 -0.38
CA PHE A 175 21.44 -4.36 -0.19
C PHE A 175 22.45 -3.94 -1.27
N PRO A 176 23.61 -3.41 -0.90
CA PRO A 176 24.65 -3.05 -1.86
C PRO A 176 25.43 -4.27 -2.33
N PHE A 177 26.06 -4.16 -3.48
CA PHE A 177 27.17 -5.04 -3.79
C PHE A 177 28.32 -4.79 -2.80
N ALA A 178 28.97 -5.84 -2.37
CA ALA A 178 30.21 -5.73 -1.58
C ALA A 178 31.31 -5.12 -2.46
N VAL A 179 31.51 -3.81 -2.35
CA VAL A 179 32.61 -3.08 -3.01
C VAL A 179 33.54 -2.53 -1.94
N ASP A 180 34.86 -2.66 -2.17
CA ASP A 180 35.90 -2.32 -1.18
C ASP A 180 36.06 -0.82 -0.90
N ASP A 181 35.52 0.05 -1.74
CA ASP A 181 35.61 1.51 -1.59
C ASP A 181 34.20 2.14 -1.53
N ALA A 182 33.91 2.73 -0.39
CA ALA A 182 32.63 3.36 -0.07
C ALA A 182 32.35 4.60 -0.95
N ILE A 183 31.74 4.40 -2.10
CA ILE A 183 31.04 5.47 -2.79
C ILE A 183 29.62 5.44 -2.27
N GLY A 184 29.22 6.48 -1.51
CA GLY A 184 27.84 6.62 -1.07
C GLY A 184 26.93 6.81 -2.29
N SER A 185 25.78 6.14 -2.31
CA SER A 185 24.73 6.35 -3.29
C SER A 185 23.44 6.67 -2.56
N ARG A 186 22.65 7.58 -3.13
CA ARG A 186 21.35 7.90 -2.59
C ARG A 186 20.33 6.84 -3.03
N VAL A 187 19.56 6.38 -2.07
CA VAL A 187 18.37 5.56 -2.28
C VAL A 187 17.17 6.24 -1.66
N GLY A 188 16.00 6.00 -2.21
CA GLY A 188 14.77 6.65 -1.75
C GLY A 188 13.55 5.78 -1.91
N LEU A 189 12.48 6.22 -1.24
CA LEU A 189 11.18 5.57 -1.19
C LEU A 189 10.09 6.63 -1.39
N ASP A 190 9.11 6.34 -2.23
CA ASP A 190 7.91 7.14 -2.41
C ASP A 190 6.69 6.23 -2.64
N ASN A 191 5.50 6.80 -2.47
CA ASN A 191 4.22 6.14 -2.76
C ASN A 191 4.06 4.75 -2.13
N PHE A 192 4.57 4.55 -0.89
CA PHE A 192 4.43 3.26 -0.22
C PHE A 192 2.96 2.97 0.09
N THR A 193 2.41 1.94 -0.56
CA THR A 193 0.97 1.66 -0.59
C THR A 193 0.66 0.26 -0.07
N LEU A 194 -0.35 0.17 0.80
CA LEU A 194 -0.97 -1.07 1.23
C LEU A 194 -2.02 -1.49 0.19
N ILE A 195 -1.73 -2.54 -0.59
CA ILE A 195 -2.64 -3.03 -1.63
C ILE A 195 -3.73 -3.88 -0.99
N GLY A 196 -4.99 -3.56 -1.27
CA GLY A 196 -6.13 -4.33 -0.81
C GLY A 196 -6.88 -5.05 -1.92
N HIS A 197 -7.80 -5.90 -1.51
CA HIS A 197 -8.66 -6.64 -2.43
C HIS A 197 -9.64 -5.71 -3.14
N VAL A 198 -9.59 -5.69 -4.47
CA VAL A 198 -10.63 -5.03 -5.28
C VAL A 198 -11.86 -5.95 -5.36
N PRO A 199 -12.98 -5.58 -4.76
CA PRO A 199 -14.14 -6.46 -4.70
C PRO A 199 -14.69 -6.73 -6.10
N THR A 200 -15.04 -7.98 -6.37
CA THR A 200 -15.86 -8.33 -7.51
C THR A 200 -17.33 -8.14 -7.13
N THR A 201 -17.92 -7.05 -7.57
CA THR A 201 -19.35 -6.78 -7.35
C THR A 201 -20.07 -6.87 -8.68
N PRO A 202 -21.03 -7.79 -8.85
CA PRO A 202 -21.81 -7.88 -10.08
C PRO A 202 -22.73 -6.66 -10.22
N LEU A 203 -22.78 -6.08 -11.43
CA LEU A 203 -23.82 -5.15 -11.80
C LEU A 203 -25.09 -5.94 -12.16
N GLU A 204 -26.10 -5.81 -11.34
CA GLU A 204 -27.41 -6.43 -11.58
C GLU A 204 -28.25 -5.55 -12.51
N ILE A 205 -28.83 -6.16 -13.52
CA ILE A 205 -29.69 -5.50 -14.48
C ILE A 205 -31.06 -6.20 -14.46
N ALA A 206 -32.07 -5.50 -14.00
CA ALA A 206 -33.44 -6.02 -13.97
C ALA A 206 -34.39 -5.16 -14.78
N LYS A 207 -35.42 -5.77 -15.32
CA LYS A 207 -36.53 -5.04 -15.94
C LYS A 207 -37.41 -4.45 -14.86
N GLU A 208 -37.50 -3.13 -14.77
CA GLU A 208 -38.37 -2.46 -13.81
C GLU A 208 -39.80 -2.34 -14.33
N ASN A 209 -39.91 -1.95 -15.62
CA ASN A 209 -41.19 -1.88 -16.31
C ASN A 209 -41.03 -2.07 -17.82
N ALA A 210 -42.00 -1.73 -18.65
CA ALA A 210 -41.91 -1.89 -20.11
C ALA A 210 -40.82 -1.04 -20.75
N ASN A 211 -40.53 0.14 -20.17
CA ASN A 211 -39.68 1.16 -20.76
C ASN A 211 -38.37 1.38 -19.99
N ASP A 212 -38.25 0.82 -18.79
CA ASP A 212 -37.14 1.12 -17.90
C ASP A 212 -36.43 -0.14 -17.42
N LEU A 213 -35.10 0.00 -17.16
CA LEU A 213 -34.23 -0.98 -16.53
C LEU A 213 -33.79 -0.43 -15.15
N ALA A 214 -33.79 -1.30 -14.16
CA ALA A 214 -33.13 -1.04 -12.89
C ALA A 214 -31.69 -1.57 -12.95
N LEU A 215 -30.75 -0.73 -12.54
CA LEU A 215 -29.35 -1.10 -12.34
C LEU A 215 -29.06 -1.05 -10.84
N SER A 216 -28.47 -2.10 -10.30
CA SER A 216 -28.11 -2.16 -8.88
C SER A 216 -26.81 -2.92 -8.65
N PHE A 217 -26.10 -2.56 -7.58
CA PHE A 217 -24.93 -3.29 -7.09
C PHE A 217 -24.67 -2.97 -5.62
N SER A 218 -23.97 -3.87 -4.93
CA SER A 218 -23.51 -3.64 -3.57
C SER A 218 -22.22 -2.80 -3.62
N ARG A 219 -22.06 -1.89 -2.66
CA ARG A 219 -20.86 -1.07 -2.49
C ARG A 219 -20.10 -1.50 -1.25
N LYS A 220 -18.79 -1.33 -1.29
CA LYS A 220 -17.91 -1.45 -0.12
C LYS A 220 -17.24 -0.11 0.11
N ASP A 221 -16.89 0.15 1.34
CA ASP A 221 -16.04 1.30 1.69
C ASP A 221 -14.67 1.19 1.01
N SER A 222 -13.96 2.30 0.93
CA SER A 222 -12.65 2.38 0.27
C SER A 222 -12.64 2.19 -1.27
N PHE A 223 -13.83 2.18 -1.91
CA PHE A 223 -13.94 2.11 -3.37
C PHE A 223 -14.89 3.14 -3.93
N SER A 224 -14.55 3.65 -5.11
CA SER A 224 -15.48 4.37 -5.96
C SER A 224 -15.97 3.49 -7.11
N TYR A 225 -17.19 3.74 -7.53
CA TYR A 225 -17.86 2.94 -8.55
C TYR A 225 -18.42 3.86 -9.64
N THR A 226 -18.22 3.45 -10.89
CA THR A 226 -18.80 4.15 -12.04
C THR A 226 -19.53 3.17 -12.93
N ILE A 227 -20.80 3.43 -13.25
CA ILE A 227 -21.51 2.66 -14.26
C ILE A 227 -21.20 3.28 -15.62
N GLU A 228 -20.64 2.49 -16.51
CA GLU A 228 -20.37 2.88 -17.88
C GLU A 228 -21.27 2.15 -18.86
N ALA A 229 -21.59 2.82 -19.94
CA ALA A 229 -22.43 2.28 -21.01
C ALA A 229 -21.74 2.43 -22.36
N ASN A 230 -22.04 1.48 -23.26
CA ASN A 230 -21.61 1.50 -24.65
C ASN A 230 -22.73 0.93 -25.53
N GLU A 231 -22.93 1.49 -26.72
CA GLU A 231 -23.89 0.99 -27.71
C GLU A 231 -23.34 -0.20 -28.51
N GLU A 232 -22.02 -0.33 -28.57
CA GLU A 232 -21.31 -1.42 -29.23
C GLU A 232 -20.39 -2.13 -28.22
N LEU A 233 -20.33 -3.46 -28.27
CA LEU A 233 -19.43 -4.25 -27.43
C LEU A 233 -17.99 -4.19 -27.96
N THR A 234 -17.39 -3.02 -27.91
CA THR A 234 -16.01 -2.75 -28.33
C THR A 234 -15.11 -2.49 -27.13
N ARG A 235 -13.79 -2.55 -27.32
CA ARG A 235 -12.84 -2.22 -26.28
C ARG A 235 -12.94 -0.75 -25.86
N ASP A 236 -13.14 0.13 -26.81
CA ASP A 236 -13.19 1.57 -26.62
C ASP A 236 -14.64 2.09 -26.71
N GLY A 237 -14.87 3.32 -26.32
CA GLY A 237 -16.20 3.94 -26.42
C GLY A 237 -17.09 3.74 -25.19
N TRP A 238 -16.53 3.24 -24.08
CA TRP A 238 -17.22 3.20 -22.80
C TRP A 238 -17.20 4.58 -22.15
N ASN A 239 -18.36 5.06 -21.76
CA ASN A 239 -18.52 6.35 -21.12
C ASN A 239 -19.40 6.21 -19.88
N PRO A 240 -19.21 7.07 -18.87
CA PRO A 240 -20.13 7.12 -17.75
C PRO A 240 -21.57 7.26 -18.23
N LEU A 241 -22.46 6.46 -17.68
CA LEU A 241 -23.87 6.42 -18.08
C LEU A 241 -24.55 7.77 -17.85
N SER A 242 -24.25 8.41 -16.72
CA SER A 242 -24.68 9.77 -16.38
C SER A 242 -23.76 10.32 -15.28
N PRO A 243 -23.75 11.63 -15.03
CA PRO A 243 -23.01 12.20 -13.91
C PRO A 243 -23.37 11.60 -12.55
N GLU A 244 -24.64 11.23 -12.35
CA GLU A 244 -25.13 10.64 -11.10
C GLU A 244 -24.67 9.18 -10.91
N THR A 245 -24.08 8.56 -11.92
CA THR A 245 -23.55 7.20 -11.88
C THR A 245 -22.03 7.16 -11.86
N THR A 246 -21.37 8.30 -11.59
CA THR A 246 -19.93 8.46 -11.56
C THR A 246 -19.48 8.67 -10.11
N ASP A 247 -18.33 8.08 -9.77
CA ASP A 247 -17.67 8.22 -8.47
C ASP A 247 -18.60 7.96 -7.27
N LEU A 248 -19.43 6.94 -7.38
CA LEU A 248 -20.31 6.48 -6.32
C LEU A 248 -19.48 5.80 -5.21
N TRP A 249 -19.59 6.28 -3.99
CA TRP A 249 -18.87 5.75 -2.82
C TRP A 249 -19.83 5.45 -1.66
N GLY A 250 -19.33 4.80 -0.61
CA GLY A 250 -20.09 4.40 0.57
C GLY A 250 -20.49 2.93 0.58
N THR A 251 -21.14 2.49 1.63
CA THR A 251 -21.47 1.08 1.91
C THR A 251 -22.88 0.68 1.56
N GLU A 252 -23.79 1.66 1.40
CA GLU A 252 -25.18 1.35 1.08
C GLU A 252 -25.30 0.85 -0.38
N PRO A 253 -26.16 -0.13 -0.65
CA PRO A 253 -26.41 -0.60 -2.01
C PRO A 253 -26.84 0.56 -2.91
N PHE A 254 -26.28 0.61 -4.11
CA PHE A 254 -26.71 1.59 -5.12
C PHE A 254 -27.83 1.01 -5.98
N LYS A 255 -28.83 1.83 -6.29
CA LYS A 255 -29.88 1.51 -7.23
C LYS A 255 -30.24 2.75 -8.05
N THR A 256 -30.36 2.60 -9.35
CA THR A 256 -30.88 3.63 -10.27
C THR A 256 -31.76 3.01 -11.33
N THR A 257 -32.61 3.84 -11.93
CA THR A 257 -33.48 3.44 -13.03
C THR A 257 -33.12 4.26 -14.27
N ILE A 258 -32.99 3.58 -15.39
CA ILE A 258 -32.65 4.20 -16.67
C ILE A 258 -33.67 3.82 -17.76
N PRO A 259 -33.89 4.69 -18.75
CA PRO A 259 -34.71 4.35 -19.91
C PRO A 259 -34.08 3.18 -20.68
N ARG A 260 -34.91 2.25 -21.11
CA ARG A 260 -34.48 1.13 -21.94
C ARG A 260 -34.21 1.62 -23.36
N SER A 261 -32.94 1.63 -23.75
CA SER A 261 -32.55 1.83 -25.16
C SER A 261 -32.65 0.53 -25.96
N VAL A 262 -32.63 0.66 -27.29
CA VAL A 262 -32.76 -0.49 -28.20
C VAL A 262 -31.58 -1.44 -28.12
N ARG A 263 -30.38 -0.91 -27.85
CA ARG A 263 -29.14 -1.67 -27.69
C ARG A 263 -28.18 -0.88 -26.82
N GLN A 264 -27.85 -1.43 -25.65
CA GLN A 264 -26.88 -0.83 -24.75
C GLN A 264 -26.25 -1.92 -23.88
N PHE A 265 -24.92 -1.84 -23.72
CA PHE A 265 -24.15 -2.68 -22.82
C PHE A 265 -23.72 -1.84 -21.61
N PHE A 266 -23.59 -2.49 -20.46
CA PHE A 266 -23.21 -1.83 -19.20
C PHE A 266 -22.04 -2.58 -18.60
N ARG A 267 -21.17 -1.84 -17.93
CA ARG A 267 -20.16 -2.39 -17.03
C ARG A 267 -20.04 -1.55 -15.76
N LEU A 268 -19.60 -2.17 -14.71
CA LEU A 268 -19.26 -1.50 -13.46
C LEU A 268 -17.74 -1.37 -13.40
N MET A 269 -17.25 -0.13 -13.35
CA MET A 269 -15.85 0.18 -13.06
C MET A 269 -15.71 0.38 -11.57
N ILE A 270 -14.78 -0.35 -10.95
CA ILE A 270 -14.46 -0.26 -9.54
C ILE A 270 -13.04 0.27 -9.42
N ARG A 271 -12.88 1.35 -8.65
CA ARG A 271 -11.57 1.96 -8.39
C ARG A 271 -11.35 2.07 -6.90
N PRO A 272 -10.19 1.66 -6.38
CA PRO A 272 -9.84 1.93 -5.01
C PRO A 272 -9.76 3.44 -4.78
N LEU A 273 -10.21 3.88 -3.60
CA LEU A 273 -9.96 5.22 -3.09
C LEU A 273 -8.65 5.15 -2.31
N TYR A 274 -7.57 5.67 -2.89
CA TYR A 274 -6.30 5.78 -2.18
C TYR A 274 -6.44 6.86 -1.10
N TYR A 275 -6.08 6.50 0.11
CA TYR A 275 -6.08 7.42 1.24
C TYR A 275 -4.63 7.81 1.52
N ALA A 276 -4.25 9.03 1.14
CA ALA A 276 -2.99 9.60 1.62
C ALA A 276 -3.00 9.66 3.15
N VAL A 277 -1.90 9.27 3.77
CA VAL A 277 -1.78 9.34 5.23
C VAL A 277 -1.85 10.81 5.66
N PRO A 278 -2.80 11.20 6.53
CA PRO A 278 -2.95 12.60 6.90
C PRO A 278 -1.69 13.14 7.57
N ASP A 279 -1.30 14.37 7.26
CA ASP A 279 -0.29 15.09 8.00
C ASP A 279 -0.73 15.23 9.45
N ILE A 280 -0.05 14.54 10.35
CA ILE A 280 -0.21 14.75 11.79
C ILE A 280 0.60 16.00 12.11
N GLY A 281 -0.05 17.17 12.02
CA GLY A 281 0.56 18.43 12.46
C GLY A 281 1.07 18.27 13.90
N ALA A 282 2.31 18.68 14.11
CA ALA A 282 2.97 18.68 15.39
C ALA A 282 2.30 19.67 16.36
#